data_82e4d1a1d11ab89a55461da1129942b3
#
_entry.id   82e4d1a1d11ab89a55461da1129942b3
#
_cell.length_a   1.000
_cell.length_b   1.000
_cell.length_c   1.000
_cell.angle_alpha   90.00
_cell.angle_beta   90.00
_cell.angle_gamma   90.00
#
_symmetry.space_group_name_H-M   'P 1'
#
loop_
_entity.id
_entity.type
_entity.pdbx_description
1 polymer ?
#
loop_
_entity_poly.entity_id
_entity_poly.type
_entity_poly.pdbx_seq_one_letter_code
_entity_poly.pdbx_strand_id
1 'polypeptide(L)'
;SMTDGLFTFMFWALGKGFSKNEWSQNSDYYLSGGSPRYNIYETKDKRYLAVAPIEDRFWNKFCEVIDLDITYKGQKKTDQEIIEKVTSIIKTKTSGYWDKVFQKADCCCTVVKSLKEAVGDDHFISRNLFSKKVKINDETALPSLPLPISKQFLSPKIIKSFPKLGEQNKTYMK
;
A
#
# COMPACT_ATOMS: atom_id res chain seq x y z
N SER A 1 21.02 15.69 0.91
CA SER A 1 20.75 14.87 -0.30
C SER A 1 19.53 13.99 -0.05
N MET A 2 18.66 13.82 -1.06
CA MET A 2 17.52 12.90 -0.97
C MET A 2 17.99 11.45 -0.76
N THR A 3 19.11 11.07 -1.35
CA THR A 3 19.67 9.71 -1.22
C THR A 3 20.06 9.41 0.22
N ASP A 4 20.64 10.35 0.94
CA ASP A 4 21.03 10.16 2.34
C ASP A 4 19.80 9.89 3.22
N GLY A 5 18.70 10.60 2.96
CA GLY A 5 17.42 10.36 3.63
C GLY A 5 16.85 8.96 3.35
N LEU A 6 17.03 8.43 2.12
CA LEU A 6 16.55 7.09 1.78
C LEU A 6 17.25 6.00 2.57
N PHE A 7 18.54 6.15 2.90
CA PHE A 7 19.25 5.17 3.73
C PHE A 7 18.63 5.04 5.13
N THR A 8 18.05 6.10 5.68
CA THR A 8 17.36 6.03 6.97
C THR A 8 16.15 5.07 6.90
N PHE A 9 15.42 5.05 5.79
CA PHE A 9 14.30 4.13 5.59
C PHE A 9 14.74 2.69 5.30
N MET A 10 16.02 2.48 4.97
CA MET A 10 16.60 1.14 4.72
C MET A 10 17.20 0.50 5.98
N PHE A 11 16.88 1.00 7.18
CA PHE A 11 17.51 0.59 8.44
C PHE A 11 17.51 -0.93 8.66
N TRP A 12 16.44 -1.62 8.30
CA TRP A 12 16.29 -3.07 8.43
C TRP A 12 17.25 -3.85 7.52
N ALA A 13 17.40 -3.43 6.25
CA ALA A 13 18.31 -4.06 5.29
C ALA A 13 19.79 -3.77 5.66
N LEU A 14 20.08 -2.51 6.02
CA LEU A 14 21.42 -2.11 6.47
C LEU A 14 21.81 -2.83 7.78
N GLY A 15 20.89 -2.94 8.74
CA GLY A 15 21.13 -3.65 9.99
C GLY A 15 21.51 -5.11 9.76
N LYS A 16 20.80 -5.82 8.89
CA LYS A 16 21.15 -7.20 8.51
C LYS A 16 22.48 -7.28 7.77
N GLY A 17 22.71 -6.40 6.79
CA GLY A 17 23.95 -6.34 6.03
C GLY A 17 25.16 -6.11 6.91
N PHE A 18 25.14 -5.11 7.79
CA PHE A 18 26.26 -4.79 8.66
C PHE A 18 26.49 -5.80 9.79
N SER A 19 25.42 -6.40 10.34
CA SER A 19 25.56 -7.34 11.47
C SER A 19 25.92 -8.77 11.06
N LYS A 20 25.44 -9.21 9.88
CA LYS A 20 25.56 -10.61 9.42
C LYS A 20 26.26 -10.77 8.07
N ASN A 21 26.63 -9.67 7.43
CA ASN A 21 27.11 -9.64 6.03
C ASN A 21 26.11 -10.31 5.04
N GLU A 22 24.80 -10.20 5.34
CA GLU A 22 23.72 -10.72 4.50
C GLU A 22 22.98 -9.54 3.86
N TRP A 23 23.28 -9.27 2.59
CA TRP A 23 22.73 -8.14 1.85
C TRP A 23 21.47 -8.57 1.10
N SER A 24 20.37 -7.88 1.37
CA SER A 24 19.08 -8.13 0.72
C SER A 24 19.18 -7.89 -0.77
N GLN A 25 18.62 -8.83 -1.53
CA GLN A 25 18.40 -8.72 -2.96
C GLN A 25 16.96 -8.33 -3.26
N ASN A 26 16.60 -8.22 -4.53
CA ASN A 26 15.24 -7.92 -4.93
C ASN A 26 14.31 -9.10 -4.57
N SER A 27 13.23 -8.80 -3.87
CA SER A 27 12.19 -9.78 -3.48
C SER A 27 12.65 -10.95 -2.60
N ASP A 28 13.75 -10.82 -1.85
CA ASP A 28 14.27 -11.88 -0.99
C ASP A 28 14.09 -11.62 0.52
N TYR A 29 13.76 -10.39 0.89
CA TYR A 29 13.57 -10.02 2.29
C TYR A 29 12.12 -10.25 2.72
N TYR A 30 11.94 -10.52 4.01
CA TYR A 30 10.65 -10.83 4.63
C TYR A 30 9.53 -9.83 4.29
N LEU A 31 9.83 -8.53 4.26
CA LEU A 31 8.86 -7.46 3.96
C LEU A 31 8.96 -6.95 2.51
N SER A 32 9.68 -7.63 1.64
CA SER A 32 9.82 -7.24 0.22
C SER A 32 9.46 -8.37 -0.76
N GLY A 33 8.63 -9.33 -0.32
CA GLY A 33 8.17 -10.42 -1.17
C GLY A 33 8.90 -11.75 -0.96
N GLY A 34 9.89 -11.82 -0.06
CA GLY A 34 10.60 -13.06 0.28
C GLY A 34 9.82 -13.98 1.23
N SER A 35 8.67 -13.55 1.73
CA SER A 35 7.80 -14.35 2.59
C SER A 35 6.42 -14.55 1.96
N PRO A 36 5.83 -15.74 2.08
CA PRO A 36 4.43 -15.97 1.67
C PRO A 36 3.45 -15.15 2.50
N ARG A 37 3.85 -14.73 3.71
CA ARG A 37 3.04 -13.92 4.62
C ARG A 37 3.07 -12.43 4.33
N TYR A 38 4.00 -11.97 3.48
CA TYR A 38 4.10 -10.57 3.09
C TYR A 38 4.46 -10.48 1.62
N ASN A 39 3.44 -10.52 0.77
CA ASN A 39 3.63 -10.60 -0.67
C ASN A 39 2.47 -9.97 -1.43
N ILE A 40 2.66 -9.82 -2.73
CA ILE A 40 1.62 -9.38 -3.68
C ILE A 40 1.37 -10.51 -4.67
N TYR A 41 0.11 -10.99 -4.72
CA TYR A 41 -0.29 -12.10 -5.56
C TYR A 41 -1.21 -11.64 -6.70
N GLU A 42 -0.93 -12.11 -7.92
CA GLU A 42 -1.76 -11.81 -9.10
C GLU A 42 -3.02 -12.66 -9.12
N THR A 43 -4.19 -12.03 -9.34
CA THR A 43 -5.48 -12.70 -9.49
C THR A 43 -5.75 -13.13 -10.93
N LYS A 44 -6.81 -13.94 -11.15
CA LYS A 44 -7.21 -14.44 -12.48
C LYS A 44 -7.42 -13.32 -13.51
N ASP A 45 -7.95 -12.19 -13.09
CA ASP A 45 -8.21 -11.00 -13.91
C ASP A 45 -7.04 -10.01 -13.95
N LYS A 46 -5.83 -10.48 -13.62
CA LYS A 46 -4.57 -9.72 -13.66
C LYS A 46 -4.57 -8.47 -12.78
N ARG A 47 -5.33 -8.49 -11.71
CA ARG A 47 -5.22 -7.54 -10.62
C ARG A 47 -4.35 -8.14 -9.51
N TYR A 48 -4.12 -7.38 -8.47
CA TYR A 48 -3.21 -7.78 -7.41
C TYR A 48 -3.92 -7.81 -6.05
N LEU A 49 -3.56 -8.80 -5.24
CA LEU A 49 -3.94 -8.94 -3.85
C LEU A 49 -2.72 -8.67 -2.99
N ALA A 50 -2.78 -7.66 -2.14
CA ALA A 50 -1.77 -7.42 -1.10
C ALA A 50 -2.09 -8.31 0.10
N VAL A 51 -1.12 -9.12 0.51
CA VAL A 51 -1.23 -10.11 1.58
C VAL A 51 -0.19 -9.78 2.65
N ALA A 52 -0.62 -9.50 3.87
CA ALA A 52 0.22 -9.11 4.99
C ALA A 52 -0.13 -9.80 6.34
N PRO A 53 -0.57 -11.06 6.38
CA PRO A 53 -0.85 -11.81 7.60
C PRO A 53 0.44 -12.29 8.29
N ILE A 54 1.22 -11.35 8.81
CA ILE A 54 2.54 -11.63 9.42
C ILE A 54 2.39 -12.49 10.66
N GLU A 55 1.44 -12.16 11.53
CA GLU A 55 1.17 -12.87 12.77
C GLU A 55 0.47 -14.22 12.53
N ASP A 56 0.80 -15.23 13.32
CA ASP A 56 0.30 -16.59 13.14
C ASP A 56 -1.22 -16.70 13.10
N ARG A 57 -1.94 -15.93 13.90
CA ARG A 57 -3.41 -15.95 13.90
C ARG A 57 -3.98 -15.51 12.54
N PHE A 58 -3.41 -14.46 11.94
CA PHE A 58 -3.86 -13.95 10.64
C PHE A 58 -3.42 -14.87 9.50
N TRP A 59 -2.20 -15.44 9.60
CA TRP A 59 -1.71 -16.43 8.65
C TRP A 59 -2.56 -17.68 8.62
N ASN A 60 -2.90 -18.22 9.79
CA ASN A 60 -3.76 -19.39 9.88
C ASN A 60 -5.15 -19.11 9.28
N LYS A 61 -5.70 -17.92 9.54
CA LYS A 61 -6.98 -17.48 8.95
C LYS A 61 -6.89 -17.31 7.45
N PHE A 62 -5.82 -16.70 6.94
CA PHE A 62 -5.57 -16.59 5.50
C PHE A 62 -5.50 -17.95 4.83
N CYS A 63 -4.72 -18.89 5.39
CA CYS A 63 -4.60 -20.25 4.87
C CYS A 63 -5.95 -20.98 4.84
N GLU A 64 -6.77 -20.82 5.89
CA GLU A 64 -8.13 -21.38 5.94
C GLU A 64 -9.00 -20.82 4.81
N VAL A 65 -8.98 -19.49 4.63
CA VAL A 65 -9.82 -18.77 3.66
C VAL A 65 -9.49 -19.15 2.21
N ILE A 66 -8.20 -19.37 1.90
CA ILE A 66 -7.77 -19.77 0.55
C ILE A 66 -7.74 -21.29 0.35
N ASP A 67 -8.13 -22.07 1.37
CA ASP A 67 -8.07 -23.53 1.38
C ASP A 67 -6.67 -24.05 1.06
N LEU A 68 -5.67 -23.50 1.75
CA LEU A 68 -4.29 -23.94 1.62
C LEU A 68 -4.10 -25.26 2.36
N ASP A 69 -3.61 -26.29 1.65
CA ASP A 69 -3.35 -27.60 2.20
C ASP A 69 -2.44 -27.51 3.46
N ILE A 70 -2.80 -28.28 4.48
CA ILE A 70 -2.11 -28.30 5.78
C ILE A 70 -0.61 -28.57 5.66
N THR A 71 -0.17 -29.30 4.63
CA THR A 71 1.25 -29.61 4.37
C THR A 71 2.08 -28.37 4.08
N TYR A 72 1.44 -27.27 3.62
CA TYR A 72 2.08 -25.98 3.38
C TYR A 72 2.04 -25.04 4.58
N LYS A 73 1.34 -25.40 5.66
CA LYS A 73 1.26 -24.59 6.90
C LYS A 73 2.43 -24.83 7.85
N GLY A 74 3.15 -25.96 7.70
CA GLY A 74 4.22 -26.38 8.60
C GLY A 74 5.62 -26.05 8.08
N GLN A 75 6.64 -26.28 8.95
CA GLN A 75 8.06 -26.00 8.65
C GLN A 75 8.71 -26.93 7.59
N LYS A 76 7.94 -27.81 6.95
CA LYS A 76 8.45 -28.78 5.97
C LYS A 76 8.63 -28.21 4.56
N LYS A 77 8.12 -27.01 4.31
CA LYS A 77 8.16 -26.34 3.01
C LYS A 77 8.97 -25.06 3.09
N THR A 78 9.69 -24.76 2.04
CA THR A 78 10.38 -23.46 1.89
C THR A 78 9.37 -22.34 1.61
N ASP A 79 9.73 -21.12 1.95
CA ASP A 79 8.90 -19.94 1.65
C ASP A 79 8.58 -19.86 0.16
N GLN A 80 9.52 -20.20 -0.71
CA GLN A 80 9.33 -20.21 -2.17
C GLN A 80 8.26 -21.22 -2.62
N GLU A 81 8.30 -22.45 -2.09
CA GLU A 81 7.26 -23.47 -2.40
C GLU A 81 5.87 -23.01 -1.94
N ILE A 82 5.80 -22.33 -0.79
CA ILE A 82 4.53 -21.80 -0.27
C ILE A 82 4.05 -20.62 -1.16
N ILE A 83 4.93 -19.69 -1.54
CA ILE A 83 4.62 -18.59 -2.45
C ILE A 83 4.05 -19.12 -3.77
N GLU A 84 4.69 -20.12 -4.38
CA GLU A 84 4.23 -20.72 -5.64
C GLU A 84 2.84 -21.36 -5.48
N LYS A 85 2.60 -22.06 -4.37
CA LYS A 85 1.30 -22.67 -4.09
C LYS A 85 0.22 -21.62 -3.88
N VAL A 86 0.47 -20.61 -3.06
CA VAL A 86 -0.46 -19.48 -2.85
C VAL A 86 -0.75 -18.76 -4.16
N THR A 87 0.28 -18.49 -4.97
CA THR A 87 0.14 -17.90 -6.31
C THR A 87 -0.82 -18.72 -7.17
N SER A 88 -0.64 -20.04 -7.21
CA SER A 88 -1.50 -20.93 -8.01
C SER A 88 -2.96 -20.88 -7.55
N ILE A 89 -3.22 -20.79 -6.25
CA ILE A 89 -4.58 -20.69 -5.69
C ILE A 89 -5.21 -19.34 -6.03
N ILE A 90 -4.49 -18.23 -5.74
CA ILE A 90 -5.02 -16.89 -5.95
C ILE A 90 -5.37 -16.63 -7.42
N LYS A 91 -4.57 -17.15 -8.36
CA LYS A 91 -4.83 -17.06 -9.80
C LYS A 91 -6.09 -17.79 -10.28
N THR A 92 -6.70 -18.64 -9.47
CA THR A 92 -7.94 -19.35 -9.87
C THR A 92 -9.19 -18.47 -9.88
N LYS A 93 -9.19 -17.37 -9.09
CA LYS A 93 -10.36 -16.50 -8.90
C LYS A 93 -10.04 -15.04 -9.24
N THR A 94 -11.10 -14.28 -9.54
CA THR A 94 -10.99 -12.85 -9.84
C THR A 94 -10.75 -12.01 -8.58
N SER A 95 -10.26 -10.80 -8.76
CA SER A 95 -10.10 -9.82 -7.68
C SER A 95 -11.42 -9.55 -6.95
N GLY A 96 -12.54 -9.43 -7.69
CA GLY A 96 -13.85 -9.22 -7.08
C GLY A 96 -14.35 -10.41 -6.23
N TYR A 97 -13.94 -11.64 -6.54
CA TYR A 97 -14.19 -12.78 -5.67
C TYR A 97 -13.38 -12.65 -4.37
N TRP A 98 -12.07 -12.41 -4.47
CA TRP A 98 -11.20 -12.28 -3.31
C TRP A 98 -11.56 -11.10 -2.43
N ASP A 99 -11.96 -9.96 -3.00
CA ASP A 99 -12.42 -8.79 -2.24
C ASP A 99 -13.60 -9.16 -1.32
N LYS A 100 -14.62 -9.82 -1.85
CA LYS A 100 -15.79 -10.28 -1.06
C LYS A 100 -15.43 -11.26 0.04
N VAL A 101 -14.46 -12.15 -0.23
CA VAL A 101 -14.02 -13.17 0.72
C VAL A 101 -13.22 -12.54 1.85
N PHE A 102 -12.25 -11.68 1.51
CA PHE A 102 -11.36 -11.07 2.49
C PHE A 102 -12.00 -9.93 3.29
N GLN A 103 -13.01 -9.25 2.76
CA GLN A 103 -13.81 -8.30 3.56
C GLN A 103 -14.50 -8.94 4.78
N LYS A 104 -14.77 -10.24 4.71
CA LYS A 104 -15.40 -11.01 5.82
C LYS A 104 -14.39 -11.68 6.73
N ALA A 105 -13.14 -11.75 6.32
CA ALA A 105 -12.09 -12.46 7.01
C ALA A 105 -11.07 -11.46 7.58
N ASP A 106 -10.88 -11.48 8.89
CA ASP A 106 -9.85 -10.68 9.56
C ASP A 106 -8.47 -11.34 9.37
N CYS A 107 -7.86 -11.13 8.20
CA CYS A 107 -6.58 -11.75 7.84
C CYS A 107 -5.60 -10.84 7.09
N CYS A 108 -5.73 -9.53 7.25
CA CYS A 108 -4.79 -8.53 6.70
C CYS A 108 -4.55 -8.67 5.20
N CYS A 109 -5.61 -8.88 4.41
CA CYS A 109 -5.54 -9.01 2.96
C CYS A 109 -6.50 -8.03 2.28
N THR A 110 -6.07 -7.43 1.18
CA THR A 110 -6.91 -6.50 0.40
C THR A 110 -6.53 -6.50 -1.07
N VAL A 111 -7.51 -6.24 -1.93
CA VAL A 111 -7.25 -6.03 -3.37
C VAL A 111 -6.59 -4.66 -3.56
N VAL A 112 -5.49 -4.65 -4.31
CA VAL A 112 -4.79 -3.39 -4.66
C VAL A 112 -5.67 -2.57 -5.59
N LYS A 113 -6.01 -1.37 -5.17
CA LYS A 113 -6.81 -0.42 -5.95
C LYS A 113 -5.93 0.41 -6.87
N SER A 114 -6.42 0.72 -8.06
CA SER A 114 -5.84 1.77 -8.89
C SER A 114 -5.99 3.14 -8.20
N LEU A 115 -5.18 4.11 -8.59
CA LEU A 115 -5.28 5.47 -8.03
C LEU A 115 -6.68 6.06 -8.22
N LYS A 116 -7.31 5.82 -9.38
CA LYS A 116 -8.68 6.26 -9.68
C LYS A 116 -9.71 5.64 -8.73
N GLU A 117 -9.61 4.33 -8.47
CA GLU A 117 -10.48 3.62 -7.53
C GLU A 117 -10.24 4.10 -6.10
N ALA A 118 -8.98 4.33 -5.71
CA ALA A 118 -8.65 4.82 -4.37
C ALA A 118 -9.23 6.22 -4.11
N VAL A 119 -9.16 7.14 -5.08
CA VAL A 119 -9.78 8.48 -4.94
C VAL A 119 -11.29 8.39 -4.75
N GLY A 120 -11.95 7.41 -5.37
CA GLY A 120 -13.39 7.16 -5.26
C GLY A 120 -13.80 6.26 -4.09
N ASP A 121 -12.88 5.84 -3.23
CA ASP A 121 -13.16 4.94 -2.12
C ASP A 121 -13.94 5.65 -1.00
N ASP A 122 -14.97 4.99 -0.47
CA ASP A 122 -15.85 5.52 0.57
C ASP A 122 -15.09 5.95 1.83
N HIS A 123 -14.00 5.26 2.18
CA HIS A 123 -13.16 5.64 3.30
C HIS A 123 -12.54 7.04 3.10
N PHE A 124 -12.01 7.33 1.90
CA PHE A 124 -11.38 8.63 1.62
C PHE A 124 -12.42 9.73 1.36
N ILE A 125 -13.56 9.38 0.77
CA ILE A 125 -14.71 10.28 0.60
C ILE A 125 -15.25 10.73 1.96
N SER A 126 -15.53 9.80 2.88
CA SER A 126 -16.04 10.12 4.23
C SER A 126 -15.07 10.98 5.05
N ARG A 127 -13.77 10.85 4.81
CA ARG A 127 -12.73 11.69 5.41
C ARG A 127 -12.58 13.05 4.75
N ASN A 128 -13.26 13.32 3.66
CA ASN A 128 -13.20 14.57 2.89
C ASN A 128 -11.77 14.89 2.38
N LEU A 129 -10.97 13.87 2.01
CA LEU A 129 -9.57 14.08 1.65
C LEU A 129 -9.40 14.99 0.43
N PHE A 130 -10.30 14.89 -0.56
CA PHE A 130 -10.25 15.64 -1.82
C PHE A 130 -11.34 16.71 -1.91
N SER A 131 -11.94 17.12 -0.78
CA SER A 131 -13.02 18.13 -0.75
C SER A 131 -12.55 19.55 -1.04
N LYS A 132 -11.28 19.85 -0.76
CA LYS A 132 -10.70 21.16 -1.05
C LYS A 132 -10.33 21.27 -2.53
N LYS A 133 -10.44 22.48 -3.07
CA LYS A 133 -10.21 22.76 -4.48
C LYS A 133 -9.18 23.87 -4.66
N VAL A 134 -8.47 23.80 -5.78
CA VAL A 134 -7.59 24.87 -6.27
C VAL A 134 -8.14 25.37 -7.59
N LYS A 135 -8.43 26.65 -7.65
CA LYS A 135 -8.91 27.36 -8.84
C LYS A 135 -7.72 27.62 -9.76
N ILE A 136 -7.75 27.09 -10.97
CA ILE A 136 -6.69 27.29 -11.98
C ILE A 136 -6.97 28.59 -12.75
N ASN A 137 -8.24 28.79 -13.11
CA ASN A 137 -8.76 29.98 -13.75
C ASN A 137 -10.21 30.19 -13.28
N ASP A 138 -10.94 31.14 -13.89
CA ASP A 138 -12.29 31.46 -13.44
C ASP A 138 -13.31 30.36 -13.69
N GLU A 139 -13.06 29.45 -14.62
CA GLU A 139 -13.97 28.40 -15.03
C GLU A 139 -13.57 27.01 -14.44
N THR A 140 -12.28 26.81 -14.11
CA THR A 140 -11.74 25.48 -13.77
C THR A 140 -11.17 25.45 -12.35
N ALA A 141 -11.66 24.50 -11.58
CA ALA A 141 -11.10 24.16 -10.27
C ALA A 141 -10.84 22.65 -10.17
N LEU A 142 -9.68 22.27 -9.65
CA LEU A 142 -9.30 20.87 -9.40
C LEU A 142 -9.32 20.55 -7.91
N PRO A 143 -9.53 19.29 -7.52
CA PRO A 143 -9.27 18.87 -6.14
C PRO A 143 -7.83 19.18 -5.74
N SER A 144 -7.65 19.77 -4.57
CA SER A 144 -6.30 19.96 -4.03
C SER A 144 -5.74 18.65 -3.50
N LEU A 145 -4.41 18.51 -3.51
CA LEU A 145 -3.76 17.39 -2.86
C LEU A 145 -4.04 17.41 -1.35
N PRO A 146 -4.30 16.24 -0.73
CA PRO A 146 -4.45 16.15 0.70
C PRO A 146 -3.12 16.43 1.40
N LEU A 147 -3.16 17.20 2.48
CA LEU A 147 -1.99 17.45 3.31
C LEU A 147 -2.05 16.53 4.54
N PRO A 148 -0.97 15.78 4.84
CA PRO A 148 -0.93 14.84 5.97
C PRO A 148 -0.63 15.54 7.30
N ILE A 149 -1.40 16.58 7.60
CA ILE A 149 -1.31 17.36 8.84
C ILE A 149 -2.66 17.42 9.54
N SER A 150 -2.65 17.71 10.84
CA SER A 150 -3.88 17.85 11.62
C SER A 150 -4.80 18.92 11.05
N LYS A 151 -6.11 18.66 11.05
CA LYS A 151 -7.14 19.57 10.52
C LYS A 151 -7.10 20.97 11.12
N GLN A 152 -6.66 21.10 12.39
CA GLN A 152 -6.54 22.38 13.07
C GLN A 152 -5.52 23.33 12.41
N PHE A 153 -4.53 22.80 11.70
CA PHE A 153 -3.52 23.58 10.97
C PHE A 153 -3.91 23.83 9.51
N LEU A 154 -5.02 23.26 9.07
CA LEU A 154 -5.50 23.47 7.68
C LEU A 154 -6.34 24.73 7.59
N SER A 155 -6.11 25.53 6.54
CA SER A 155 -6.99 26.64 6.24
C SER A 155 -8.44 26.18 6.10
N PRO A 156 -9.42 26.89 6.69
CA PRO A 156 -10.84 26.58 6.51
C PRO A 156 -11.35 26.84 5.09
N LYS A 157 -10.62 27.62 4.29
CA LYS A 157 -11.00 27.91 2.90
C LYS A 157 -11.07 26.65 2.07
N ILE A 158 -12.23 26.39 1.48
CA ILE A 158 -12.48 25.24 0.61
C ILE A 158 -11.84 25.44 -0.76
N ILE A 159 -11.84 26.67 -1.26
CA ILE A 159 -11.29 27.02 -2.57
C ILE A 159 -10.14 28.03 -2.39
N LYS A 160 -9.01 27.74 -3.01
CA LYS A 160 -7.86 28.64 -3.12
C LYS A 160 -7.54 28.84 -4.60
N SER A 161 -6.98 29.99 -4.94
CA SER A 161 -6.48 30.24 -6.29
C SER A 161 -5.03 29.79 -6.42
N PHE A 162 -4.65 29.37 -7.60
CA PHE A 162 -3.25 29.14 -7.97
C PHE A 162 -2.53 30.51 -7.96
N PRO A 163 -1.35 30.62 -7.35
CA PRO A 163 -0.60 31.88 -7.38
C PRO A 163 -0.08 32.14 -8.78
N LYS A 164 -0.08 33.44 -9.19
CA LYS A 164 0.58 33.88 -10.42
C LYS A 164 2.10 33.86 -10.24
N LEU A 165 2.84 33.72 -11.34
CA LEU A 165 4.30 33.76 -11.30
C LEU A 165 4.77 35.08 -10.66
N GLY A 166 5.58 34.98 -9.61
CA GLY A 166 6.12 36.14 -8.89
C GLY A 166 5.15 36.86 -7.95
N GLU A 167 3.88 36.43 -7.83
CA GLU A 167 2.86 37.07 -7.00
C GLU A 167 3.30 37.29 -5.54
N GLN A 168 4.08 36.37 -5.03
CA GLN A 168 4.53 36.39 -3.62
C GLN A 168 5.99 36.78 -3.43
N ASN A 169 6.68 37.23 -4.49
CA ASN A 169 8.10 37.62 -4.39
C ASN A 169 8.33 38.70 -3.33
N LYS A 170 7.47 39.70 -3.23
CA LYS A 170 7.58 40.78 -2.21
C LYS A 170 7.46 40.24 -0.77
N THR A 171 6.84 39.10 -0.56
CA THR A 171 6.64 38.50 0.75
C THR A 171 7.84 37.63 1.17
N TYR A 172 8.42 36.90 0.25
CA TYR A 172 9.43 35.88 0.54
C TYR A 172 10.85 36.22 0.05
N MET A 173 11.00 37.11 -0.92
CA MET A 173 12.30 37.56 -1.39
C MET A 173 12.62 38.91 -0.72
N LYS A 174 13.34 38.83 0.41
CA LYS A 174 13.91 39.98 1.12
C LYS A 174 15.37 40.10 0.75
#